data_c6fab3dcf1bedf561b38877929e8a387
#
_entry.id   c6fab3dcf1bedf561b38877929e8a387
#
_cell.length_a   1.000
_cell.length_b   1.000
_cell.length_c   1.000
_cell.angle_alpha   90.00
_cell.angle_beta   90.00
_cell.angle_gamma   90.00
#
_symmetry.space_group_name_H-M   'P 1'
#
loop_
_entity.id
_entity.type
_entity.pdbx_description
1 polymer ?
#
loop_
_entity_poly.entity_id
_entity_poly.type
_entity_poly.pdbx_seq_one_letter_code
_entity_poly.pdbx_strand_id
1 'polypeptide(L)'
;MSALLLAAATATANTDNQRKTKASATSNKTKVSATSNISSSPLGGIEGGFIHPWHGKRVAYFGDSITDPKNMASKDKYWTFLQQWLGITPYVYAVSGRQWNDIPRQAEQLKKEHGDDFDAILIFIGTNDFNAGVPIGEWFTESEQEVMAGIHEPKHMVKRMHKDMCMTDSTYRGRINIALDKVKRMFPTKQIVLITPIHRAGFYRSDTNWQPTEDYRNKCGEYVSRYVESVKEAGNIWSVPVIDMNALSGLYPMMDEHAQFFHDAAVDRLHPNNEGHRRMALTLVYQLMCLPVF
;
A
#
# COMPACT_ATOMS: atom_id res chain seq x y z
N MET A 1 -55.36 33.28 -0.11
CA MET A 1 -56.60 32.76 0.57
C MET A 1 -56.19 31.51 1.33
N SER A 2 -56.25 31.68 2.62
CA SER A 2 -56.79 30.80 3.68
C SER A 2 -56.07 29.49 3.91
N ALA A 3 -55.71 29.05 5.06
CA ALA A 3 -55.66 29.44 6.45
C ALA A 3 -55.24 28.20 7.22
N LEU A 4 -54.34 28.41 8.11
CA LEU A 4 -54.24 27.92 9.48
C LEU A 4 -55.20 26.80 9.94
N LEU A 5 -54.66 25.78 10.62
CA LEU A 5 -55.17 25.41 11.93
C LEU A 5 -54.12 24.73 12.82
N LEU A 6 -53.95 25.33 13.98
CA LEU A 6 -53.20 24.97 15.15
C LEU A 6 -54.03 24.02 16.03
N ALA A 7 -53.50 23.00 16.65
CA ALA A 7 -54.09 22.39 17.83
C ALA A 7 -53.01 21.96 18.83
N ALA A 8 -53.00 22.64 19.96
CA ALA A 8 -52.31 22.28 21.18
C ALA A 8 -53.27 21.47 22.08
N ALA A 9 -52.77 20.51 22.82
CA ALA A 9 -53.40 19.94 24.02
C ALA A 9 -52.34 19.42 24.97
N THR A 10 -52.17 20.10 25.96
CA THR A 10 -52.12 20.15 27.41
C THR A 10 -51.87 18.84 28.18
N ALA A 11 -51.00 19.04 29.17
CA ALA A 11 -50.52 18.11 30.18
C ALA A 11 -51.60 17.66 31.16
N THR A 12 -51.37 16.49 31.79
CA THR A 12 -51.75 16.27 33.19
C THR A 12 -50.70 15.40 33.89
N ALA A 13 -50.24 15.96 35.01
CA ALA A 13 -49.43 15.29 36.00
C ALA A 13 -50.29 14.34 36.85
N ASN A 14 -49.72 13.27 37.36
CA ASN A 14 -50.19 12.67 38.58
C ASN A 14 -49.01 12.12 39.41
N THR A 15 -49.02 12.50 40.63
CA THR A 15 -48.08 12.25 41.73
C THR A 15 -48.41 10.97 42.50
N ASP A 16 -47.37 10.48 43.23
CA ASP A 16 -47.35 9.61 44.42
C ASP A 16 -47.26 8.10 44.24
N ASN A 17 -46.21 7.43 44.68
CA ASN A 17 -46.00 7.12 46.09
C ASN A 17 -44.68 6.35 46.37
N GLN A 18 -44.07 6.66 47.47
CA GLN A 18 -42.83 6.11 48.01
C GLN A 18 -42.94 4.64 48.40
N ARG A 19 -41.86 3.90 48.16
CA ARG A 19 -41.44 2.84 49.11
C ARG A 19 -39.92 2.66 49.09
N LYS A 20 -39.30 3.01 50.21
CA LYS A 20 -37.89 2.76 50.54
C LYS A 20 -37.66 1.27 50.73
N THR A 21 -36.66 0.71 50.03
CA THR A 21 -35.91 -0.45 50.55
C THR A 21 -34.42 -0.19 50.27
N LYS A 22 -33.65 -0.07 51.36
CA LYS A 22 -32.19 -0.06 51.36
C LYS A 22 -31.70 -1.44 50.98
N ALA A 23 -30.89 -1.52 49.89
CA ALA A 23 -29.97 -2.60 49.68
C ALA A 23 -28.59 -1.99 49.45
N SER A 24 -27.69 -2.27 50.37
CA SER A 24 -26.25 -1.98 50.30
C SER A 24 -25.64 -2.78 49.15
N ALA A 25 -25.15 -2.09 48.12
CA ALA A 25 -24.31 -2.72 47.12
C ALA A 25 -22.92 -2.05 47.19
N THR A 26 -21.99 -2.82 47.70
CA THR A 26 -20.56 -2.50 47.74
C THR A 26 -20.05 -2.39 46.28
N SER A 27 -19.77 -1.17 45.85
CA SER A 27 -19.18 -0.90 44.53
C SER A 27 -17.69 -1.19 44.58
N ASN A 28 -17.31 -2.37 44.16
CA ASN A 28 -15.92 -2.65 43.74
C ASN A 28 -15.68 -1.92 42.42
N LYS A 29 -15.14 -0.72 42.46
CA LYS A 29 -14.52 -0.04 41.33
C LYS A 29 -13.21 -0.76 40.98
N THR A 30 -13.27 -1.74 40.14
CA THR A 30 -12.08 -2.24 39.41
C THR A 30 -11.65 -1.10 38.47
N LYS A 31 -10.62 -0.38 38.86
CA LYS A 31 -9.89 0.50 37.92
C LYS A 31 -9.27 -0.39 36.87
N VAL A 32 -9.89 -0.50 35.72
CA VAL A 32 -9.22 -1.01 34.51
C VAL A 32 -8.21 0.08 34.12
N SER A 33 -6.97 -0.14 34.51
CA SER A 33 -5.82 0.60 34.02
C SER A 33 -5.70 0.23 32.53
N ALA A 34 -6.05 1.16 31.65
CA ALA A 34 -5.74 1.06 30.23
C ALA A 34 -4.24 1.32 30.03
N THR A 35 -3.42 0.34 30.36
CA THR A 35 -2.06 0.23 29.83
C THR A 35 -2.21 -0.25 28.40
N SER A 36 -1.98 0.65 27.46
CA SER A 36 -1.84 0.36 26.03
C SER A 36 -0.63 -0.57 25.80
N ASN A 37 -0.84 -1.88 25.94
CA ASN A 37 0.12 -2.88 25.49
C ASN A 37 0.05 -2.98 23.96
N ILE A 38 0.80 -2.13 23.26
CA ILE A 38 1.03 -2.17 21.80
C ILE A 38 1.98 -3.33 21.41
N SER A 39 2.17 -4.33 22.25
CA SER A 39 3.21 -5.36 22.07
C SER A 39 2.69 -6.79 21.85
N SER A 40 1.44 -6.98 21.41
CA SER A 40 1.05 -8.32 20.96
C SER A 40 1.24 -8.44 19.46
N SER A 41 2.19 -9.30 19.04
CA SER A 41 2.28 -9.77 17.66
C SER A 41 0.89 -10.23 17.20
N PRO A 42 0.41 -9.83 15.99
CA PRO A 42 -0.88 -10.31 15.46
C PRO A 42 -0.92 -11.83 15.27
N LEU A 43 0.23 -12.48 15.31
CA LEU A 43 0.37 -13.94 15.25
C LEU A 43 0.13 -14.60 16.61
N GLY A 44 -0.33 -13.85 17.65
CA GLY A 44 -0.63 -14.27 19.04
C GLY A 44 -0.07 -15.62 19.40
N GLY A 45 0.64 -15.80 20.50
CA GLY A 45 1.41 -17.00 20.80
C GLY A 45 0.76 -18.30 20.35
N ILE A 46 1.12 -18.78 19.17
CA ILE A 46 0.78 -20.11 18.73
C ILE A 46 1.71 -21.00 19.54
N GLU A 47 1.19 -21.55 20.64
CA GLU A 47 1.83 -22.67 21.32
C GLU A 47 1.95 -23.82 20.29
N GLY A 48 3.15 -24.02 19.74
CA GLY A 48 3.38 -25.04 18.72
C GLY A 48 4.46 -24.72 17.70
N GLY A 49 5.15 -23.58 17.82
CA GLY A 49 6.40 -23.35 17.09
C GLY A 49 6.26 -22.92 15.62
N PHE A 50 5.10 -22.31 15.20
CA PHE A 50 5.03 -21.71 13.89
C PHE A 50 5.93 -20.46 13.83
N ILE A 51 6.88 -20.46 12.89
CA ILE A 51 7.72 -19.32 12.60
C ILE A 51 7.31 -18.75 11.23
N HIS A 52 6.98 -17.46 11.20
CA HIS A 52 6.65 -16.78 9.95
C HIS A 52 7.83 -16.86 8.97
N PRO A 53 7.62 -17.17 7.67
CA PRO A 53 8.72 -17.32 6.69
C PRO A 53 9.65 -16.11 6.57
N TRP A 54 9.13 -14.92 6.88
CA TRP A 54 9.85 -13.65 6.85
C TRP A 54 10.46 -13.25 8.22
N HIS A 55 10.35 -14.11 9.24
CA HIS A 55 10.91 -13.81 10.56
C HIS A 55 12.44 -13.64 10.48
N GLY A 56 12.93 -12.53 11.04
CA GLY A 56 14.36 -12.22 11.10
C GLY A 56 15.02 -11.87 9.76
N LYS A 57 14.25 -11.73 8.67
CA LYS A 57 14.78 -11.39 7.36
C LYS A 57 15.22 -9.92 7.26
N ARG A 58 16.22 -9.67 6.41
CA ARG A 58 16.69 -8.32 6.05
C ARG A 58 15.98 -7.90 4.77
N VAL A 59 15.17 -6.86 4.85
CA VAL A 59 14.25 -6.48 3.77
C VAL A 59 14.50 -5.04 3.35
N ALA A 60 14.76 -4.83 2.07
CA ALA A 60 14.83 -3.51 1.47
C ALA A 60 13.43 -3.00 1.10
N TYR A 61 13.16 -1.74 1.42
CA TYR A 61 11.89 -1.06 1.13
C TYR A 61 12.15 0.10 0.17
N PHE A 62 11.66 -0.05 -1.05
CA PHE A 62 11.68 0.99 -2.07
C PHE A 62 10.30 1.64 -2.17
N GLY A 63 10.25 2.95 -2.36
CA GLY A 63 8.97 3.62 -2.41
C GLY A 63 9.05 5.14 -2.39
N ASP A 64 7.94 5.71 -2.00
CA ASP A 64 7.70 7.14 -1.91
C ASP A 64 7.38 7.60 -0.48
N SER A 65 6.56 8.66 -0.34
CA SER A 65 6.23 9.29 0.96
C SER A 65 5.57 8.34 1.95
N ILE A 66 4.80 7.35 1.50
CA ILE A 66 4.12 6.42 2.41
C ILE A 66 5.14 5.48 3.08
N THR A 67 6.26 5.22 2.42
CA THR A 67 7.35 4.37 2.92
C THR A 67 8.48 5.18 3.58
N ASP A 68 8.66 6.45 3.19
CA ASP A 68 9.75 7.33 3.62
C ASP A 68 9.77 7.53 5.15
N PRO A 69 10.87 7.16 5.85
CA PRO A 69 11.00 7.36 7.29
C PRO A 69 10.96 8.84 7.71
N LYS A 70 11.27 9.76 6.79
CA LYS A 70 11.26 11.21 7.04
C LYS A 70 9.91 11.87 6.83
N ASN A 71 8.92 11.16 6.26
CA ASN A 71 7.58 11.68 6.10
C ASN A 71 6.86 11.74 7.44
N MET A 72 6.40 12.92 7.85
CA MET A 72 5.84 13.21 9.16
C MET A 72 4.35 12.90 9.32
N ALA A 73 3.68 12.39 8.28
CA ALA A 73 2.27 12.03 8.35
C ALA A 73 1.98 10.90 9.36
N SER A 74 2.99 10.08 9.66
CA SER A 74 2.91 9.04 10.66
C SER A 74 4.27 8.86 11.33
N LYS A 75 4.28 8.61 12.63
CA LYS A 75 5.51 8.26 13.37
C LYS A 75 5.97 6.86 12.98
N ASP A 76 5.06 5.89 13.02
CA ASP A 76 5.34 4.51 12.68
C ASP A 76 4.83 4.20 11.27
N LYS A 77 5.66 3.55 10.47
CA LYS A 77 5.34 3.11 9.10
C LYS A 77 4.97 1.63 9.10
N TYR A 78 4.35 1.14 8.04
CA TYR A 78 4.00 -0.28 7.94
C TYR A 78 5.21 -1.20 8.14
N TRP A 79 6.40 -0.81 7.68
CA TRP A 79 7.63 -1.59 7.85
C TRP A 79 8.17 -1.56 9.29
N THR A 80 7.90 -0.51 10.10
CA THR A 80 8.24 -0.53 11.54
C THR A 80 7.38 -1.53 12.31
N PHE A 81 6.13 -1.70 11.95
CA PHE A 81 5.29 -2.76 12.51
C PHE A 81 5.78 -4.15 12.09
N LEU A 82 6.19 -4.34 10.81
CA LEU A 82 6.80 -5.61 10.38
C LEU A 82 8.11 -5.90 11.12
N GLN A 83 8.93 -4.89 11.38
CA GLN A 83 10.11 -5.02 12.23
C GLN A 83 9.74 -5.50 13.64
N GLN A 84 8.74 -4.87 14.27
CA GLN A 84 8.31 -5.22 15.62
C GLN A 84 7.69 -6.62 15.71
N TRP A 85 6.87 -7.00 14.74
CA TRP A 85 6.10 -8.24 14.80
C TRP A 85 6.85 -9.46 14.26
N LEU A 86 7.67 -9.27 13.24
CA LEU A 86 8.39 -10.34 12.54
C LEU A 86 9.92 -10.31 12.77
N GLY A 87 10.43 -9.33 13.53
CA GLY A 87 11.88 -9.17 13.70
C GLY A 87 12.64 -8.84 12.41
N ILE A 88 11.94 -8.33 11.38
CA ILE A 88 12.55 -7.91 10.12
C ILE A 88 13.55 -6.78 10.37
N THR A 89 14.72 -6.85 9.73
CA THR A 89 15.67 -5.74 9.67
C THR A 89 15.39 -4.92 8.42
N PRO A 90 14.85 -3.69 8.54
CA PRO A 90 14.47 -2.87 7.39
C PRO A 90 15.64 -2.06 6.84
N TYR A 91 15.83 -2.05 5.52
CA TYR A 91 16.70 -1.15 4.75
C TYR A 91 15.82 -0.23 3.88
N VAL A 92 15.61 1.02 4.29
CA VAL A 92 14.61 1.89 3.70
C VAL A 92 15.25 2.95 2.81
N TYR A 93 14.95 2.92 1.51
CA TYR A 93 15.49 3.83 0.48
C TYR A 93 14.44 4.77 -0.12
N ALA A 94 13.22 4.65 0.36
CA ALA A 94 12.07 5.46 -0.08
C ALA A 94 12.28 6.94 0.24
N VAL A 95 11.82 7.79 -0.69
CA VAL A 95 11.86 9.25 -0.56
C VAL A 95 10.54 9.85 -1.00
N SER A 96 10.02 10.78 -0.21
CA SER A 96 8.77 11.49 -0.48
C SER A 96 8.73 12.11 -1.89
N GLY A 97 7.60 11.96 -2.59
CA GLY A 97 7.38 12.50 -3.92
C GLY A 97 8.01 11.70 -5.07
N ARG A 98 8.71 10.60 -4.80
CA ARG A 98 9.35 9.80 -5.86
C ARG A 98 8.35 8.96 -6.63
N GLN A 99 8.73 8.67 -7.87
CA GLN A 99 7.99 7.95 -8.90
C GLN A 99 8.75 6.68 -9.31
N TRP A 100 8.19 5.83 -10.17
CA TRP A 100 8.83 4.59 -10.61
C TRP A 100 10.23 4.80 -11.20
N ASN A 101 10.49 5.91 -11.84
CA ASN A 101 11.80 6.24 -12.40
C ASN A 101 12.91 6.46 -11.35
N ASP A 102 12.55 6.54 -10.06
CA ASP A 102 13.53 6.61 -8.96
C ASP A 102 13.95 5.23 -8.43
N ILE A 103 13.23 4.15 -8.75
CA ILE A 103 13.54 2.80 -8.27
C ILE A 103 14.96 2.34 -8.66
N PRO A 104 15.46 2.59 -9.89
CA PRO A 104 16.85 2.29 -10.24
C PRO A 104 17.87 2.90 -9.29
N ARG A 105 17.69 4.17 -8.89
CA ARG A 105 18.56 4.87 -7.92
C ARG A 105 18.49 4.21 -6.53
N GLN A 106 17.28 3.86 -6.06
CA GLN A 106 17.09 3.20 -4.77
C GLN A 106 17.78 1.84 -4.76
N ALA A 107 17.72 1.09 -5.87
CA ALA A 107 18.41 -0.19 -6.04
C ALA A 107 19.94 -0.03 -6.04
N GLU A 108 20.47 0.99 -6.72
CA GLU A 108 21.90 1.29 -6.73
C GLU A 108 22.42 1.65 -5.34
N GLN A 109 21.62 2.41 -4.57
CA GLN A 109 21.97 2.76 -3.20
C GLN A 109 22.00 1.52 -2.29
N LEU A 110 21.00 0.62 -2.38
CA LEU A 110 21.00 -0.66 -1.66
C LEU A 110 22.25 -1.48 -2.02
N LYS A 111 22.58 -1.61 -3.31
CA LYS A 111 23.78 -2.36 -3.76
C LYS A 111 25.06 -1.78 -3.21
N LYS A 112 25.16 -0.45 -3.17
CA LYS A 112 26.34 0.25 -2.65
C LYS A 112 26.51 0.04 -1.15
N GLU A 113 25.42 0.04 -0.37
CA GLU A 113 25.47 -0.01 1.09
C GLU A 113 25.51 -1.43 1.64
N HIS A 114 24.82 -2.37 1.01
CA HIS A 114 24.66 -3.74 1.53
C HIS A 114 25.09 -4.84 0.54
N GLY A 115 25.48 -4.50 -0.68
CA GLY A 115 25.86 -5.53 -1.67
C GLY A 115 24.69 -6.48 -1.96
N ASP A 116 24.90 -7.75 -1.61
CA ASP A 116 23.87 -8.81 -1.66
C ASP A 116 23.48 -9.31 -0.25
N ASP A 117 23.89 -8.57 0.80
CA ASP A 117 23.64 -8.97 2.18
C ASP A 117 22.25 -8.51 2.67
N PHE A 118 21.23 -8.99 1.98
CA PHE A 118 19.81 -8.86 2.32
C PHE A 118 19.02 -10.01 1.71
N ASP A 119 17.75 -10.16 2.06
CA ASP A 119 16.96 -11.33 1.69
C ASP A 119 15.87 -11.00 0.66
N ALA A 120 15.24 -9.81 0.74
CA ALA A 120 14.13 -9.44 -0.14
C ALA A 120 14.03 -7.93 -0.39
N ILE A 121 13.29 -7.56 -1.44
CA ILE A 121 12.94 -6.18 -1.80
C ILE A 121 11.41 -6.06 -1.90
N LEU A 122 10.82 -5.12 -1.19
CA LEU A 122 9.43 -4.70 -1.32
C LEU A 122 9.38 -3.34 -2.03
N ILE A 123 8.62 -3.23 -3.11
CA ILE A 123 8.46 -2.00 -3.90
C ILE A 123 7.03 -1.51 -3.79
N PHE A 124 6.85 -0.35 -3.16
CA PHE A 124 5.56 0.30 -2.95
C PHE A 124 5.59 1.73 -3.45
N ILE A 125 5.14 1.96 -4.69
CA ILE A 125 5.25 3.24 -5.39
C ILE A 125 4.19 3.35 -6.50
N GLY A 126 3.91 4.58 -7.00
CA GLY A 126 3.05 4.80 -8.16
C GLY A 126 2.02 5.91 -7.98
N THR A 127 1.68 6.29 -6.75
CA THR A 127 0.72 7.37 -6.50
C THR A 127 1.21 8.73 -7.04
N ASN A 128 2.52 8.96 -7.03
CA ASN A 128 3.10 10.20 -7.57
C ASN A 128 3.19 10.21 -9.10
N ASP A 129 3.30 9.04 -9.74
CA ASP A 129 3.19 8.94 -11.20
C ASP A 129 1.79 9.32 -11.66
N PHE A 130 0.73 8.82 -10.97
CA PHE A 130 -0.65 9.25 -11.21
C PHE A 130 -0.79 10.77 -11.05
N ASN A 131 -0.32 11.31 -9.95
CA ASN A 131 -0.40 12.74 -9.63
C ASN A 131 0.32 13.63 -10.66
N ALA A 132 1.48 13.18 -11.11
CA ALA A 132 2.24 13.86 -12.15
C ALA A 132 1.58 13.72 -13.54
N GLY A 133 0.56 12.87 -13.69
CA GLY A 133 -0.09 12.57 -14.97
C GLY A 133 0.88 11.93 -15.95
N VAL A 134 1.65 10.96 -15.49
CA VAL A 134 2.51 10.15 -16.35
C VAL A 134 1.61 9.26 -17.20
N PRO A 135 1.66 9.33 -18.54
CA PRO A 135 0.84 8.47 -19.39
C PRO A 135 1.10 6.99 -19.13
N ILE A 136 0.07 6.15 -19.23
CA ILE A 136 0.21 4.70 -18.96
C ILE A 136 1.20 4.06 -19.93
N GLY A 137 1.08 4.28 -21.23
CA GLY A 137 1.92 3.67 -22.27
C GLY A 137 1.65 2.18 -22.46
N GLU A 138 2.50 1.55 -23.28
CA GLU A 138 2.42 0.14 -23.61
C GLU A 138 3.54 -0.65 -22.91
N TRP A 139 3.31 -1.95 -22.71
CA TRP A 139 4.31 -2.85 -22.15
C TRP A 139 5.38 -3.24 -23.19
N PHE A 140 4.93 -3.39 -24.44
CA PHE A 140 5.73 -3.93 -25.53
C PHE A 140 5.52 -3.11 -26.80
N THR A 141 6.54 -3.13 -27.67
CA THR A 141 6.41 -2.88 -29.11
C THR A 141 6.46 -4.22 -29.84
N GLU A 142 5.79 -4.32 -30.97
CA GLU A 142 5.77 -5.55 -31.77
C GLU A 142 6.36 -5.30 -33.17
N SER A 143 7.16 -6.26 -33.65
CA SER A 143 7.75 -6.25 -34.99
C SER A 143 7.83 -7.65 -35.55
N GLU A 144 7.72 -7.81 -36.89
CA GLU A 144 7.94 -9.11 -37.54
C GLU A 144 9.44 -9.37 -37.59
N GLN A 145 9.88 -10.52 -37.08
CA GLN A 145 11.28 -10.94 -37.09
C GLN A 145 11.43 -12.38 -37.57
N GLU A 146 12.60 -12.72 -38.16
CA GLU A 146 12.95 -14.07 -38.50
C GLU A 146 13.51 -14.82 -37.29
N VAL A 147 12.99 -16.02 -37.05
CA VAL A 147 13.43 -16.88 -35.95
C VAL A 147 13.53 -18.33 -36.44
N MET A 148 14.51 -19.05 -35.89
CA MET A 148 14.65 -20.47 -36.13
C MET A 148 13.53 -21.25 -35.43
N ALA A 149 12.81 -22.09 -36.19
CA ALA A 149 11.74 -22.95 -35.66
C ALA A 149 11.77 -24.32 -36.36
N GLY A 150 11.17 -25.34 -35.74
CA GLY A 150 10.96 -26.69 -36.27
C GLY A 150 10.67 -27.65 -35.13
N ILE A 151 9.47 -28.29 -35.15
CA ILE A 151 9.08 -29.37 -34.25
C ILE A 151 8.61 -30.53 -35.12
N HIS A 152 9.27 -31.68 -34.99
CA HIS A 152 9.05 -32.88 -35.82
C HIS A 152 9.39 -32.68 -37.32
N GLU A 153 10.11 -31.61 -37.65
CA GLU A 153 10.61 -31.26 -38.96
C GLU A 153 12.01 -30.63 -38.84
N PRO A 154 12.81 -30.58 -39.94
CA PRO A 154 14.09 -29.88 -39.92
C PRO A 154 13.90 -28.41 -39.53
N LYS A 155 14.80 -27.90 -38.67
CA LYS A 155 14.80 -26.48 -38.30
C LYS A 155 15.01 -25.61 -39.55
N HIS A 156 14.21 -24.54 -39.66
CA HIS A 156 14.25 -23.55 -40.73
C HIS A 156 13.88 -22.16 -40.21
N MET A 157 14.16 -21.13 -40.98
CA MET A 157 13.80 -19.77 -40.63
C MET A 157 12.33 -19.52 -40.95
N VAL A 158 11.60 -18.94 -39.98
CA VAL A 158 10.21 -18.52 -40.13
C VAL A 158 10.04 -17.07 -39.64
N LYS A 159 9.09 -16.37 -40.24
CA LYS A 159 8.70 -15.03 -39.75
C LYS A 159 7.67 -15.15 -38.63
N ARG A 160 7.91 -14.46 -37.53
CA ARG A 160 7.01 -14.38 -36.36
C ARG A 160 6.94 -12.95 -35.83
N MET A 161 5.81 -12.60 -35.25
CA MET A 161 5.72 -11.38 -34.45
C MET A 161 6.58 -11.55 -33.19
N HIS A 162 7.49 -10.62 -32.99
CA HIS A 162 8.35 -10.48 -31.83
C HIS A 162 7.93 -9.26 -31.03
N LYS A 163 7.98 -9.36 -29.71
CA LYS A 163 7.69 -8.23 -28.83
C LYS A 163 8.92 -7.86 -28.00
N ASP A 164 9.25 -6.58 -28.03
CA ASP A 164 10.30 -5.97 -27.23
C ASP A 164 9.71 -5.13 -26.11
N MET A 165 10.33 -5.15 -24.92
CA MET A 165 9.88 -4.32 -23.80
C MET A 165 9.98 -2.84 -24.16
N CYS A 166 8.93 -2.05 -23.87
CA CYS A 166 8.98 -0.59 -23.95
C CYS A 166 9.83 -0.04 -22.81
N MET A 167 11.10 0.27 -23.07
CA MET A 167 12.06 0.78 -22.10
C MET A 167 12.14 2.32 -22.19
N THR A 168 11.08 3.02 -21.74
CA THR A 168 11.02 4.50 -21.80
C THR A 168 10.64 5.10 -20.46
N ASP A 169 11.28 6.21 -20.07
CA ASP A 169 10.95 6.98 -18.86
C ASP A 169 9.72 7.88 -19.03
N SER A 170 9.22 8.03 -20.26
CA SER A 170 8.10 8.92 -20.57
C SER A 170 6.72 8.32 -20.21
N THR A 171 6.63 7.00 -19.99
CA THR A 171 5.37 6.33 -19.68
C THR A 171 5.48 5.47 -18.42
N TYR A 172 4.35 5.26 -17.74
CA TYR A 172 4.29 4.52 -16.47
C TYR A 172 4.77 3.07 -16.62
N ARG A 173 4.24 2.34 -17.62
CA ARG A 173 4.65 0.96 -17.92
C ARG A 173 6.11 0.89 -18.35
N GLY A 174 6.59 1.85 -19.13
CA GLY A 174 8.00 1.95 -19.51
C GLY A 174 8.93 2.15 -18.31
N ARG A 175 8.55 3.00 -17.35
CA ARG A 175 9.27 3.19 -16.08
C ARG A 175 9.32 1.91 -15.25
N ILE A 176 8.20 1.18 -15.16
CA ILE A 176 8.14 -0.12 -14.47
C ILE A 176 9.08 -1.11 -15.15
N ASN A 177 9.09 -1.18 -16.49
CA ASN A 177 10.01 -2.04 -17.24
C ASN A 177 11.47 -1.71 -16.92
N ILE A 178 11.87 -0.44 -16.99
CA ILE A 178 13.25 -0.01 -16.65
C ILE A 178 13.60 -0.40 -15.22
N ALA A 179 12.69 -0.14 -14.28
CA ALA A 179 12.90 -0.42 -12.86
C ALA A 179 13.09 -1.91 -12.58
N LEU A 180 12.19 -2.75 -13.10
CA LEU A 180 12.23 -4.19 -12.85
C LEU A 180 13.37 -4.89 -13.60
N ASP A 181 13.70 -4.47 -14.83
CA ASP A 181 14.91 -4.94 -15.51
C ASP A 181 16.16 -4.68 -14.67
N LYS A 182 16.31 -3.45 -14.19
CA LYS A 182 17.44 -3.04 -13.36
C LYS A 182 17.52 -3.85 -12.06
N VAL A 183 16.42 -3.93 -11.31
CA VAL A 183 16.38 -4.61 -10.01
C VAL A 183 16.64 -6.11 -10.18
N LYS A 184 16.03 -6.78 -11.17
CA LYS A 184 16.21 -8.21 -11.40
C LYS A 184 17.63 -8.54 -11.87
N ARG A 185 18.25 -7.68 -12.69
CA ARG A 185 19.66 -7.88 -13.11
C ARG A 185 20.63 -7.66 -11.98
N MET A 186 20.37 -6.68 -11.12
CA MET A 186 21.25 -6.39 -9.97
C MET A 186 21.15 -7.44 -8.86
N PHE A 187 19.97 -8.04 -8.69
CA PHE A 187 19.65 -8.93 -7.57
C PHE A 187 18.92 -10.20 -8.04
N PRO A 188 19.55 -11.01 -8.90
CA PRO A 188 18.87 -12.13 -9.57
C PRO A 188 18.44 -13.27 -8.64
N THR A 189 18.98 -13.32 -7.42
CA THR A 189 18.71 -14.36 -6.41
C THR A 189 17.81 -13.88 -5.27
N LYS A 190 17.34 -12.62 -5.32
CA LYS A 190 16.55 -12.04 -4.23
C LYS A 190 15.06 -12.07 -4.52
N GLN A 191 14.27 -12.30 -3.49
CA GLN A 191 12.82 -12.15 -3.59
C GLN A 191 12.46 -10.68 -3.80
N ILE A 192 11.74 -10.39 -4.88
CA ILE A 192 11.15 -9.08 -5.16
C ILE A 192 9.64 -9.22 -5.01
N VAL A 193 8.99 -8.26 -4.35
CA VAL A 193 7.54 -8.19 -4.19
C VAL A 193 7.08 -6.79 -4.55
N LEU A 194 6.11 -6.69 -5.45
CA LEU A 194 5.42 -5.45 -5.76
C LEU A 194 4.23 -5.26 -4.82
N ILE A 195 3.97 -4.02 -4.45
CA ILE A 195 2.80 -3.64 -3.67
C ILE A 195 2.05 -2.57 -4.46
N THR A 196 0.76 -2.80 -4.75
CA THR A 196 -0.04 -1.80 -5.46
C THR A 196 -0.24 -0.55 -4.59
N PRO A 197 -0.34 0.66 -5.20
CA PRO A 197 -0.79 1.84 -4.48
C PRO A 197 -2.12 1.59 -3.77
N ILE A 198 -2.28 2.11 -2.55
CA ILE A 198 -3.56 2.11 -1.83
C ILE A 198 -4.52 3.15 -2.43
N HIS A 199 -5.80 3.05 -2.07
CA HIS A 199 -6.76 4.12 -2.33
C HIS A 199 -6.32 5.44 -1.71
N ARG A 200 -6.66 6.54 -2.36
CA ARG A 200 -6.31 7.89 -1.95
C ARG A 200 -7.47 8.86 -2.11
N ALA A 201 -7.56 9.82 -1.21
CA ALA A 201 -8.42 10.98 -1.39
C ALA A 201 -7.58 12.27 -1.50
N GLY A 202 -8.17 13.42 -1.21
CA GLY A 202 -7.52 14.71 -1.40
C GLY A 202 -6.29 14.91 -0.52
N PHE A 203 -5.34 15.68 -1.05
CA PHE A 203 -4.16 16.15 -0.33
C PHE A 203 -3.93 17.63 -0.66
N TYR A 204 -4.00 18.49 0.35
CA TYR A 204 -3.99 19.93 0.20
C TYR A 204 -2.91 20.52 1.12
N ARG A 205 -1.69 20.65 0.60
CA ARG A 205 -0.55 21.10 1.41
C ARG A 205 -0.25 22.59 1.27
N SER A 206 -0.44 23.15 0.09
CA SER A 206 -0.14 24.55 -0.24
C SER A 206 -0.82 24.95 -1.54
N ASP A 207 -0.78 26.23 -1.90
CA ASP A 207 -1.35 26.74 -3.15
C ASP A 207 -0.76 26.11 -4.42
N THR A 208 0.41 25.48 -4.30
CA THR A 208 1.10 24.80 -5.42
C THR A 208 1.09 23.27 -5.32
N ASN A 209 0.50 22.71 -4.24
CA ASN A 209 0.39 21.27 -4.05
C ASN A 209 -1.02 20.90 -3.56
N TRP A 210 -1.93 20.92 -4.50
CA TRP A 210 -3.32 20.58 -4.33
C TRP A 210 -3.65 19.36 -5.20
N GLN A 211 -3.94 18.24 -4.57
CA GLN A 211 -4.17 16.97 -5.25
C GLN A 211 -5.62 16.53 -5.02
N PRO A 212 -6.43 16.43 -6.08
CA PRO A 212 -7.81 16.00 -5.96
C PRO A 212 -7.92 14.52 -5.55
N THR A 213 -9.14 14.11 -5.26
CA THR A 213 -9.52 12.74 -4.96
C THR A 213 -9.36 11.82 -6.19
N GLU A 214 -9.27 10.50 -5.97
CA GLU A 214 -8.98 9.50 -7.01
C GLU A 214 -10.13 9.28 -8.02
N ASP A 215 -11.33 9.79 -7.74
CA ASP A 215 -12.48 9.79 -8.65
C ASP A 215 -12.37 10.85 -9.75
N TYR A 216 -11.36 11.74 -9.67
CA TYR A 216 -11.00 12.62 -10.77
C TYR A 216 -9.87 12.02 -11.62
N ARG A 217 -10.01 12.17 -12.95
CA ARG A 217 -8.93 11.86 -13.87
C ARG A 217 -7.76 12.82 -13.66
N ASN A 218 -6.54 12.30 -13.80
CA ASN A 218 -5.36 13.15 -13.82
C ASN A 218 -5.24 13.94 -15.13
N LYS A 219 -4.17 14.73 -15.28
CA LYS A 219 -3.96 15.60 -16.44
C LYS A 219 -3.71 14.86 -17.77
N CYS A 220 -3.40 13.55 -17.75
CA CYS A 220 -3.34 12.73 -18.97
C CYS A 220 -4.64 11.94 -19.24
N GLY A 221 -5.70 12.18 -18.45
CA GLY A 221 -7.02 11.61 -18.67
C GLY A 221 -7.25 10.25 -18.05
N GLU A 222 -6.36 9.79 -17.15
CA GLU A 222 -6.43 8.47 -16.53
C GLU A 222 -6.88 8.53 -15.06
N TYR A 223 -7.62 7.51 -14.63
CA TYR A 223 -7.92 7.26 -13.21
C TYR A 223 -6.79 6.51 -12.52
N VAL A 224 -6.67 6.64 -11.20
CA VAL A 224 -5.66 5.93 -10.40
C VAL A 224 -5.72 4.41 -10.59
N SER A 225 -6.90 3.85 -10.82
CA SER A 225 -7.09 2.41 -11.06
C SER A 225 -6.24 1.87 -12.22
N ARG A 226 -5.97 2.68 -13.27
CA ARG A 226 -5.11 2.27 -14.38
C ARG A 226 -3.65 2.09 -13.95
N TYR A 227 -3.19 2.88 -12.98
CA TYR A 227 -1.86 2.75 -12.40
C TYR A 227 -1.78 1.52 -11.50
N VAL A 228 -2.82 1.26 -10.70
CA VAL A 228 -2.94 0.05 -9.87
C VAL A 228 -2.92 -1.21 -10.76
N GLU A 229 -3.76 -1.27 -11.80
CA GLU A 229 -3.81 -2.41 -12.73
C GLU A 229 -2.46 -2.63 -13.43
N SER A 230 -1.74 -1.56 -13.80
CA SER A 230 -0.41 -1.70 -14.41
C SER A 230 0.60 -2.35 -13.45
N VAL A 231 0.55 -2.08 -12.15
CA VAL A 231 1.40 -2.79 -11.17
C VAL A 231 1.03 -4.28 -11.09
N LYS A 232 -0.26 -4.61 -11.14
CA LYS A 232 -0.74 -6.00 -11.15
C LYS A 232 -0.29 -6.74 -12.41
N GLU A 233 -0.43 -6.12 -13.58
CA GLU A 233 0.03 -6.65 -14.87
C GLU A 233 1.55 -6.90 -14.87
N ALA A 234 2.34 -5.97 -14.27
CA ALA A 234 3.79 -6.10 -14.16
C ALA A 234 4.22 -7.40 -13.46
N GLY A 235 3.44 -7.86 -12.48
CA GLY A 235 3.70 -9.13 -11.80
C GLY A 235 3.77 -10.31 -12.77
N ASN A 236 2.82 -10.41 -13.68
CA ASN A 236 2.79 -11.47 -14.70
C ASN A 236 3.89 -11.29 -15.75
N ILE A 237 4.12 -10.06 -16.19
CA ILE A 237 5.12 -9.76 -17.25
C ILE A 237 6.54 -10.07 -16.76
N TRP A 238 6.85 -9.69 -15.52
CA TRP A 238 8.19 -9.80 -14.95
C TRP A 238 8.40 -11.02 -14.05
N SER A 239 7.37 -11.86 -13.86
CA SER A 239 7.39 -12.98 -12.90
C SER A 239 7.81 -12.52 -11.50
N VAL A 240 7.05 -11.58 -10.94
CA VAL A 240 7.25 -10.99 -9.62
C VAL A 240 5.92 -11.03 -8.86
N PRO A 241 5.88 -11.57 -7.63
CA PRO A 241 4.67 -11.54 -6.81
C PRO A 241 4.15 -10.11 -6.60
N VAL A 242 2.83 -9.95 -6.61
CA VAL A 242 2.15 -8.68 -6.34
C VAL A 242 1.21 -8.83 -5.15
N ILE A 243 1.35 -7.96 -4.18
CA ILE A 243 0.37 -7.81 -3.10
C ILE A 243 -0.55 -6.65 -3.47
N ASP A 244 -1.82 -6.94 -3.75
CA ASP A 244 -2.83 -5.94 -4.10
C ASP A 244 -3.29 -5.17 -2.84
N MET A 245 -2.46 -4.23 -2.38
CA MET A 245 -2.75 -3.42 -1.22
C MET A 245 -3.93 -2.46 -1.46
N ASN A 246 -4.23 -2.12 -2.72
CA ASN A 246 -5.41 -1.34 -3.07
C ASN A 246 -6.69 -2.06 -2.61
N ALA A 247 -6.82 -3.33 -2.94
CA ALA A 247 -7.98 -4.13 -2.58
C ALA A 247 -7.94 -4.64 -1.13
N LEU A 248 -6.74 -4.98 -0.60
CA LEU A 248 -6.62 -5.78 0.63
C LEU A 248 -6.43 -4.94 1.90
N SER A 249 -6.02 -3.68 1.79
CA SER A 249 -5.74 -2.84 2.98
C SER A 249 -6.98 -2.52 3.81
N GLY A 250 -8.16 -2.56 3.21
CA GLY A 250 -9.41 -2.07 3.82
C GLY A 250 -9.40 -0.56 4.10
N LEU A 251 -8.49 0.19 3.46
CA LEU A 251 -8.39 1.65 3.55
C LEU A 251 -9.11 2.27 2.35
N TYR A 252 -10.20 2.99 2.60
CA TYR A 252 -10.97 3.66 1.55
C TYR A 252 -11.28 5.11 1.94
N PRO A 253 -10.32 6.04 1.75
CA PRO A 253 -10.40 7.42 2.26
C PRO A 253 -11.45 8.29 1.60
N MET A 254 -12.14 7.79 0.57
CA MET A 254 -13.30 8.44 -0.05
C MET A 254 -14.52 8.48 0.88
N MET A 255 -14.57 7.61 1.90
CA MET A 255 -15.59 7.60 2.95
C MET A 255 -15.07 8.36 4.17
N ASP A 256 -15.91 9.22 4.75
CA ASP A 256 -15.52 10.04 5.91
C ASP A 256 -15.20 9.18 7.14
N GLU A 257 -15.87 8.06 7.31
CA GLU A 257 -15.61 7.11 8.39
C GLU A 257 -14.21 6.51 8.33
N HIS A 258 -13.60 6.45 7.14
CA HIS A 258 -12.23 5.96 6.93
C HIS A 258 -11.17 7.07 7.06
N ALA A 259 -11.55 8.33 7.14
CA ALA A 259 -10.61 9.44 7.34
C ALA A 259 -9.77 9.28 8.62
N GLN A 260 -10.30 8.58 9.63
CA GLN A 260 -9.60 8.25 10.87
C GLN A 260 -8.29 7.45 10.69
N PHE A 261 -8.06 6.84 9.53
CA PHE A 261 -6.85 6.07 9.20
C PHE A 261 -5.81 6.88 8.44
N PHE A 262 -6.09 8.16 8.18
CA PHE A 262 -5.23 9.06 7.42
C PHE A 262 -4.71 10.20 8.28
N HIS A 263 -3.69 10.88 7.78
CA HIS A 263 -2.94 11.88 8.55
C HIS A 263 -3.84 13.02 9.03
N ASP A 264 -4.67 13.55 8.16
CA ASP A 264 -5.60 14.63 8.47
C ASP A 264 -6.89 14.46 7.67
N ALA A 265 -8.02 14.33 8.38
CA ALA A 265 -9.32 14.11 7.77
C ALA A 265 -9.77 15.24 6.82
N ALA A 266 -9.28 16.46 7.01
CA ALA A 266 -9.67 17.63 6.23
C ALA A 266 -8.74 17.90 5.04
N VAL A 267 -7.42 17.67 5.22
CA VAL A 267 -6.41 18.15 4.25
C VAL A 267 -5.44 17.08 3.76
N ASP A 268 -5.39 15.90 4.38
CA ASP A 268 -4.48 14.83 3.97
C ASP A 268 -5.08 13.44 4.17
N ARG A 269 -5.83 13.00 3.20
CA ARG A 269 -6.34 11.62 3.08
C ARG A 269 -5.56 10.80 2.04
N LEU A 270 -4.33 11.22 1.73
CA LEU A 270 -3.36 10.51 0.91
C LEU A 270 -2.43 9.65 1.77
N HIS A 271 -1.92 10.24 2.87
CA HIS A 271 -0.94 9.58 3.72
C HIS A 271 -1.62 8.90 4.90
N PRO A 272 -1.45 7.58 5.07
CA PRO A 272 -1.94 6.89 6.27
C PRO A 272 -1.29 7.43 7.55
N ASN A 273 -2.05 7.49 8.64
CA ASN A 273 -1.52 7.70 9.98
C ASN A 273 -1.03 6.36 10.59
N ASN A 274 -0.69 6.34 11.88
CA ASN A 274 -0.20 5.14 12.55
C ASN A 274 -1.18 3.95 12.43
N GLU A 275 -2.48 4.17 12.59
CA GLU A 275 -3.48 3.10 12.48
C GLU A 275 -3.66 2.62 11.02
N GLY A 276 -3.60 3.54 10.05
CA GLY A 276 -3.57 3.18 8.64
C GLY A 276 -2.35 2.31 8.30
N HIS A 277 -1.16 2.72 8.75
CA HIS A 277 0.06 1.93 8.57
C HIS A 277 0.03 0.59 9.31
N ARG A 278 -0.59 0.53 10.50
CA ARG A 278 -0.79 -0.72 11.22
C ARG A 278 -1.70 -1.70 10.45
N ARG A 279 -2.77 -1.20 9.83
CA ARG A 279 -3.63 -2.02 8.94
C ARG A 279 -2.86 -2.54 7.73
N MET A 280 -2.07 -1.70 7.06
CA MET A 280 -1.21 -2.12 5.95
C MET A 280 -0.24 -3.22 6.38
N ALA A 281 0.41 -3.04 7.54
CA ALA A 281 1.34 -4.02 8.08
C ALA A 281 0.64 -5.36 8.39
N LEU A 282 -0.55 -5.33 8.96
CA LEU A 282 -1.33 -6.53 9.24
C LEU A 282 -1.67 -7.29 7.95
N THR A 283 -2.10 -6.58 6.91
CA THR A 283 -2.31 -7.16 5.59
C THR A 283 -1.03 -7.81 5.06
N LEU A 284 0.11 -7.11 5.16
CA LEU A 284 1.40 -7.64 4.71
C LEU A 284 1.82 -8.88 5.47
N VAL A 285 1.63 -8.95 6.79
CA VAL A 285 1.93 -10.16 7.58
C VAL A 285 1.24 -11.39 6.97
N TYR A 286 -0.05 -11.30 6.66
CA TYR A 286 -0.78 -12.43 6.08
C TYR A 286 -0.41 -12.72 4.63
N GLN A 287 -0.19 -11.69 3.82
CA GLN A 287 0.16 -11.87 2.40
C GLN A 287 1.59 -12.43 2.23
N LEU A 288 2.54 -11.96 3.02
CA LEU A 288 3.93 -12.43 3.00
C LEU A 288 4.07 -13.88 3.50
N MET A 289 3.11 -14.38 4.28
CA MET A 289 3.11 -15.78 4.73
C MET A 289 3.06 -16.78 3.57
N CYS A 290 2.45 -16.41 2.45
CA CYS A 290 2.33 -17.24 1.25
C CYS A 290 3.47 -17.06 0.25
N LEU A 291 4.45 -16.17 0.53
CA LEU A 291 5.55 -15.87 -0.37
C LEU A 291 6.87 -16.38 0.21
N PRO A 292 7.64 -17.14 -0.58
CA PRO A 292 8.97 -17.58 -0.16
C PRO A 292 9.94 -16.39 -0.05
N VAL A 293 11.00 -16.58 0.73
CA VAL A 293 12.19 -15.70 0.72
C VAL A 293 13.38 -16.58 0.39
N PHE A 294 14.06 -16.25 -0.71
CA PHE A 294 15.18 -17.03 -1.23
C PHE A 294 16.52 -16.58 -0.63
#